data_d63673d55bf16d66f059414ede8c2efd
#
_entry.id   d63673d55bf16d66f059414ede8c2efd
#
_cell.length_a   1.000
_cell.length_b   1.000
_cell.length_c   1.000
_cell.angle_alpha   90.00
_cell.angle_beta   90.00
_cell.angle_gamma   90.00
#
_symmetry.space_group_name_H-M   'P 1'
#
loop_
_entity.id
_entity.type
_entity.pdbx_description
1 polymer ?
#
loop_
_entity_poly.entity_id
_entity_poly.type
_entity_poly.pdbx_seq_one_letter_code
_entity_poly.pdbx_strand_id
1 'polypeptide(L)'
;MTPRLHRTTGATFGLLLALAASAAPVEGRVTDGHRGLAGVRIYPDRLPRVSPAADPPLAVTDAEGRFHLDLDPTDTVLAVEKDGWRRDLVPAAEWRGDIALAPEPAFRREAVFIVRLDFTDEPSKLPDGALRELIFSRRPGVASAANYLYEVSKGALSLVEGRFLKLRSADHPAPRTDAHKLGMAEWVVERLQGEELGACDRLDNRTGALRPDGKPDHLWIITPGKPQSLTADEADLKAVSFLLPLPWDRTRRWPLIFMTEEVPLGNIVHEAFHAMGEHRVDDLYLDCGDPLTAGIWDLMDAGQYRGWDRSHPGEGPWVEDTGYSPSHPTAWVRSELWYRGHFRDQVRRLSVKGRSWEGWIAPVARAPGADPQWVTLPDPRKKGRFFSLEVHRPWGFERGRVGGRFGPGHEGLVVATVDPALLSPDDPRGPVRVVDAHPGSPEPPKPRFPCRRWELDDAAFNLGPGENPKGRSGPLSWEVLETDASGRMRVRVDLASPLAKKSPGGRPAK
;
A
#
# COMPACT_ATOMS: atom_id res chain seq x y z
N MET A 1 66.05 29.81 13.77
CA MET A 1 65.59 28.73 12.86
C MET A 1 65.77 27.43 13.57
N THR A 2 64.69 26.89 14.10
CA THR A 2 64.67 25.63 14.89
C THR A 2 63.57 24.75 14.35
N PRO A 3 63.81 23.51 13.93
CA PRO A 3 62.78 22.62 13.45
C PRO A 3 62.05 21.96 14.60
N ARG A 4 60.71 22.00 14.55
CA ARG A 4 59.80 21.26 15.46
C ARG A 4 59.68 19.82 15.03
N LEU A 5 59.95 18.90 15.98
CA LEU A 5 59.67 17.46 15.87
C LEU A 5 58.15 17.23 15.86
N HIS A 6 57.67 16.52 14.87
CA HIS A 6 56.37 15.88 14.89
C HIS A 6 56.42 14.53 15.63
N ARG A 7 55.65 14.43 16.69
CA ARG A 7 55.35 13.16 17.38
C ARG A 7 54.31 12.40 16.54
N THR A 8 54.67 11.24 16.04
CA THR A 8 53.77 10.23 15.49
C THR A 8 53.13 9.46 16.64
N THR A 9 51.85 9.66 16.82
CA THR A 9 51.01 8.80 17.66
C THR A 9 50.60 7.54 16.88
N GLY A 10 51.11 6.40 17.29
CA GLY A 10 50.76 5.09 16.73
C GLY A 10 49.28 4.76 17.08
N ALA A 11 48.47 4.63 16.05
CA ALA A 11 47.14 4.09 16.16
C ALA A 11 47.23 2.56 16.20
N THR A 12 46.92 1.97 17.33
CA THR A 12 46.75 0.51 17.48
C THR A 12 45.45 0.12 16.78
N PHE A 13 45.55 -0.52 15.63
CA PHE A 13 44.42 -1.16 14.95
C PHE A 13 44.03 -2.40 15.77
N GLY A 14 42.97 -2.25 16.56
CA GLY A 14 42.27 -3.38 17.15
C GLY A 14 41.55 -4.13 16.04
N LEU A 15 42.03 -5.31 15.70
CA LEU A 15 41.36 -6.25 14.80
C LEU A 15 40.14 -6.80 15.52
N LEU A 16 38.97 -6.20 15.32
CA LEU A 16 37.68 -6.79 15.69
C LEU A 16 37.47 -7.99 14.76
N LEU A 17 37.78 -9.19 15.23
CA LEU A 17 37.26 -10.43 14.70
C LEU A 17 35.74 -10.40 14.87
N ALA A 18 35.03 -9.98 13.84
CA ALA A 18 33.60 -10.28 13.71
C ALA A 18 33.50 -11.81 13.62
N LEU A 19 33.13 -12.46 14.70
CA LEU A 19 32.62 -13.82 14.68
C LEU A 19 31.44 -13.81 13.72
N ALA A 20 31.64 -14.29 12.51
CA ALA A 20 30.55 -14.63 11.61
C ALA A 20 29.70 -15.66 12.38
N ALA A 21 28.58 -15.24 12.93
CA ALA A 21 27.59 -16.16 13.43
C ALA A 21 27.24 -17.06 12.25
N SER A 22 27.60 -18.33 12.33
CA SER A 22 27.21 -19.30 11.31
C SER A 22 25.68 -19.31 11.28
N ALA A 23 25.11 -19.00 10.12
CA ALA A 23 23.67 -19.08 9.93
C ALA A 23 23.22 -20.48 10.37
N ALA A 24 22.40 -20.54 11.40
CA ALA A 24 21.83 -21.81 11.81
C ALA A 24 20.73 -22.18 10.81
N PRO A 25 20.69 -23.44 10.31
CA PRO A 25 19.65 -23.84 9.39
C PRO A 25 18.27 -23.64 10.03
N VAL A 26 17.33 -23.13 9.24
CA VAL A 26 15.94 -22.96 9.64
C VAL A 26 15.13 -24.11 9.05
N GLU A 27 14.54 -24.90 9.91
CA GLU A 27 13.64 -25.97 9.54
C GLU A 27 12.23 -25.63 10.01
N GLY A 28 11.24 -25.88 9.15
CA GLY A 28 9.86 -25.62 9.45
C GLY A 28 8.91 -26.49 8.64
N ARG A 29 7.63 -26.33 8.88
CA ARG A 29 6.58 -27.06 8.20
C ARG A 29 5.45 -26.13 7.81
N VAL A 30 4.93 -26.25 6.58
CA VAL A 30 3.74 -25.55 6.14
C VAL A 30 2.56 -26.50 6.13
N THR A 31 1.44 -26.07 6.70
CA THR A 31 0.24 -26.91 6.91
C THR A 31 -1.04 -26.19 6.47
N ASP A 32 -2.14 -26.94 6.37
CA ASP A 32 -3.49 -26.41 6.26
C ASP A 32 -4.19 -26.23 7.63
N GLY A 33 -3.42 -26.27 8.71
CA GLY A 33 -3.87 -26.33 10.09
C GLY A 33 -3.96 -27.77 10.65
N HIS A 34 -3.87 -28.78 9.79
CA HIS A 34 -3.93 -30.22 10.17
C HIS A 34 -2.86 -31.06 9.47
N ARG A 35 -2.71 -30.90 8.16
CA ARG A 35 -1.81 -31.71 7.32
C ARG A 35 -0.72 -30.83 6.70
N GLY A 36 0.43 -31.43 6.45
CA GLY A 36 1.48 -30.79 5.68
C GLY A 36 1.05 -30.46 4.25
N LEU A 37 1.45 -29.32 3.77
CA LEU A 37 1.20 -28.86 2.41
C LEU A 37 2.45 -29.02 1.56
N ALA A 38 2.44 -29.99 0.65
CA ALA A 38 3.52 -30.18 -0.32
C ALA A 38 3.53 -29.09 -1.40
N GLY A 39 4.71 -28.79 -1.94
CA GLY A 39 4.85 -27.87 -3.08
C GLY A 39 4.57 -26.40 -2.75
N VAL A 40 4.65 -26.02 -1.49
CA VAL A 40 4.60 -24.61 -1.08
C VAL A 40 5.93 -23.96 -1.44
N ARG A 41 5.88 -22.85 -2.15
CA ARG A 41 7.05 -22.05 -2.53
C ARG A 41 7.33 -21.03 -1.44
N ILE A 42 8.59 -20.93 -1.04
CA ILE A 42 9.06 -20.01 0.00
C ILE A 42 10.02 -19.03 -0.64
N TYR A 43 9.71 -17.74 -0.55
CA TYR A 43 10.51 -16.65 -1.11
C TYR A 43 10.98 -15.73 0.01
N PRO A 44 12.12 -15.05 -0.16
CA PRO A 44 12.47 -13.95 0.73
C PRO A 44 11.49 -12.81 0.51
N ASP A 45 10.97 -12.24 1.57
CA ASP A 45 10.25 -10.98 1.46
C ASP A 45 11.27 -9.88 1.19
N ARG A 46 11.28 -9.37 -0.03
CA ARG A 46 12.18 -8.32 -0.51
C ARG A 46 11.38 -7.11 -0.97
N LEU A 47 12.06 -5.98 -1.01
CA LEU A 47 11.49 -4.78 -1.64
C LEU A 47 11.01 -5.14 -3.06
N PRO A 48 9.74 -4.88 -3.40
CA PRO A 48 9.22 -5.16 -4.72
C PRO A 48 10.03 -4.47 -5.81
N ARG A 49 10.29 -5.16 -6.93
CA ARG A 49 11.10 -4.69 -8.04
C ARG A 49 10.30 -4.68 -9.32
N VAL A 50 10.56 -3.69 -10.16
CA VAL A 50 9.98 -3.59 -11.51
C VAL A 50 10.59 -4.61 -12.47
N SER A 51 11.79 -5.12 -12.20
CA SER A 51 12.48 -6.04 -13.11
C SER A 51 12.00 -7.49 -12.96
N PRO A 52 11.72 -8.14 -14.08
CA PRO A 52 11.11 -9.47 -14.14
C PRO A 52 12.03 -10.65 -13.87
N ALA A 53 13.27 -10.46 -13.52
CA ALA A 53 14.10 -11.59 -13.09
C ALA A 53 13.49 -12.18 -11.82
N ALA A 54 12.59 -13.15 -12.01
CA ALA A 54 11.98 -13.88 -10.92
C ALA A 54 13.08 -14.54 -10.11
N ASP A 55 13.28 -14.10 -8.89
CA ASP A 55 14.07 -14.88 -7.95
C ASP A 55 13.42 -16.26 -7.82
N PRO A 56 14.20 -17.35 -7.93
CA PRO A 56 13.67 -18.67 -7.64
C PRO A 56 13.23 -18.73 -6.17
N PRO A 57 12.30 -19.61 -5.82
CA PRO A 57 11.99 -19.85 -4.42
C PRO A 57 13.25 -20.33 -3.69
N LEU A 58 13.43 -19.89 -2.45
CA LEU A 58 14.51 -20.35 -1.57
C LEU A 58 14.36 -21.83 -1.23
N ALA A 59 13.12 -22.28 -1.09
CA ALA A 59 12.75 -23.67 -0.87
C ALA A 59 11.35 -23.96 -1.42
N VAL A 60 11.11 -25.26 -1.63
CA VAL A 60 9.78 -25.82 -1.92
C VAL A 60 9.55 -26.95 -0.92
N THR A 61 8.39 -26.96 -0.26
CA THR A 61 8.09 -27.98 0.76
C THR A 61 7.98 -29.38 0.18
N ASP A 62 8.42 -30.38 0.95
CA ASP A 62 8.27 -31.82 0.64
C ASP A 62 6.82 -32.31 0.77
N ALA A 63 6.61 -33.64 0.62
CA ALA A 63 5.28 -34.27 0.71
C ALA A 63 4.60 -34.08 2.07
N GLU A 64 5.37 -33.93 3.12
CA GLU A 64 4.90 -33.72 4.50
C GLU A 64 4.82 -32.21 4.86
N GLY A 65 5.08 -31.31 3.89
CA GLY A 65 5.07 -29.88 4.08
C GLY A 65 6.33 -29.30 4.72
N ARG A 66 7.40 -30.08 4.86
CA ARG A 66 8.64 -29.63 5.51
C ARG A 66 9.53 -28.88 4.54
N PHE A 67 10.29 -27.92 5.08
CA PHE A 67 11.30 -27.19 4.35
C PHE A 67 12.56 -26.98 5.21
N HIS A 68 13.67 -26.73 4.53
CA HIS A 68 14.95 -26.40 5.13
C HIS A 68 15.55 -25.19 4.41
N LEU A 69 16.08 -24.23 5.18
CA LEU A 69 16.70 -23.01 4.67
C LEU A 69 18.00 -22.72 5.42
N ASP A 70 19.05 -22.46 4.67
CA ASP A 70 20.32 -21.96 5.19
C ASP A 70 20.32 -20.43 5.16
N LEU A 71 19.63 -19.79 6.11
CA LEU A 71 19.51 -18.35 6.22
C LEU A 71 19.74 -17.88 7.64
N ASP A 72 20.28 -16.66 7.77
CA ASP A 72 20.27 -15.95 9.04
C ASP A 72 18.83 -15.56 9.39
N PRO A 73 18.25 -16.06 10.49
CA PRO A 73 16.87 -15.76 10.86
C PRO A 73 16.66 -14.35 11.38
N THR A 74 17.72 -13.58 11.65
CA THR A 74 17.58 -12.22 12.16
C THR A 74 17.01 -11.29 11.09
N ASP A 75 15.87 -10.67 11.40
CA ASP A 75 15.15 -9.65 10.60
C ASP A 75 14.64 -10.13 9.22
N THR A 76 14.56 -11.44 8.99
CA THR A 76 14.06 -11.96 7.72
C THR A 76 12.58 -12.32 7.81
N VAL A 77 11.82 -11.88 6.81
CA VAL A 77 10.43 -12.26 6.58
C VAL A 77 10.37 -13.11 5.31
N LEU A 78 9.56 -14.16 5.33
CA LEU A 78 9.33 -15.03 4.19
C LEU A 78 7.94 -14.79 3.60
N ALA A 79 7.85 -14.72 2.29
CA ALA A 79 6.58 -14.85 1.58
C ALA A 79 6.34 -16.33 1.29
N VAL A 80 5.30 -16.90 1.87
CA VAL A 80 4.91 -18.30 1.75
C VAL A 80 3.70 -18.40 0.82
N GLU A 81 3.84 -19.13 -0.31
CA GLU A 81 2.84 -19.13 -1.38
C GLU A 81 2.56 -20.53 -1.92
N LYS A 82 1.29 -20.81 -2.16
CA LYS A 82 0.83 -22.00 -2.88
C LYS A 82 -0.47 -21.67 -3.61
N ASP A 83 -0.60 -22.18 -4.84
CA ASP A 83 -1.82 -21.99 -5.63
C ASP A 83 -3.04 -22.55 -4.88
N GLY A 84 -4.12 -21.76 -4.81
CA GLY A 84 -5.33 -22.08 -4.05
C GLY A 84 -5.22 -21.78 -2.55
N TRP A 85 -4.10 -21.25 -2.09
CA TRP A 85 -3.87 -20.88 -0.69
C TRP A 85 -3.49 -19.41 -0.60
N ARG A 86 -3.96 -18.75 0.46
CA ARG A 86 -3.64 -17.36 0.73
C ARG A 86 -2.15 -17.21 1.04
N ARG A 87 -1.48 -16.34 0.30
CA ARG A 87 -0.10 -15.95 0.64
C ARG A 87 -0.05 -15.35 2.05
N ASP A 88 0.97 -15.68 2.82
CA ASP A 88 1.27 -15.02 4.09
C ASP A 88 2.72 -14.53 4.12
N LEU A 89 2.96 -13.49 4.92
CA LEU A 89 4.26 -12.94 5.21
C LEU A 89 4.65 -13.39 6.63
N VAL A 90 5.59 -14.32 6.71
CA VAL A 90 5.93 -15.02 7.95
C VAL A 90 7.27 -14.53 8.51
N PRO A 91 7.30 -13.90 9.70
CA PRO A 91 8.53 -13.48 10.32
C PRO A 91 9.36 -14.66 10.81
N ALA A 92 10.68 -14.47 10.90
CA ALA A 92 11.65 -15.49 11.26
C ALA A 92 11.33 -16.25 12.57
N ALA A 93 10.71 -15.57 13.53
CA ALA A 93 10.35 -16.19 14.81
C ALA A 93 9.37 -17.37 14.68
N GLU A 94 8.58 -17.40 13.60
CA GLU A 94 7.59 -18.45 13.33
C GLU A 94 8.13 -19.61 12.47
N TRP A 95 9.34 -19.50 11.93
CA TRP A 95 9.88 -20.49 10.99
C TRP A 95 10.15 -21.88 11.58
N ARG A 96 10.38 -21.95 12.89
CA ARG A 96 10.69 -23.19 13.60
C ARG A 96 9.44 -23.95 14.07
N GLY A 97 8.27 -23.53 13.61
CA GLY A 97 7.01 -24.15 13.95
C GLY A 97 6.20 -24.51 12.70
N ASP A 98 4.96 -24.87 12.92
CA ASP A 98 3.99 -25.05 11.85
C ASP A 98 3.48 -23.69 11.35
N ILE A 99 3.66 -23.42 10.06
CA ILE A 99 3.11 -22.26 9.36
C ILE A 99 1.78 -22.70 8.75
N ALA A 100 0.68 -22.22 9.27
CA ALA A 100 -0.65 -22.58 8.78
C ALA A 100 -1.11 -21.60 7.69
N LEU A 101 -1.29 -22.10 6.46
CA LEU A 101 -1.92 -21.34 5.38
C LEU A 101 -3.44 -21.55 5.40
N ALA A 102 -4.17 -20.46 5.17
CA ALA A 102 -5.60 -20.53 4.92
C ALA A 102 -5.86 -20.68 3.40
N PRO A 103 -6.96 -21.35 3.00
CA PRO A 103 -7.38 -21.34 1.61
C PRO A 103 -7.57 -19.91 1.09
N GLU A 104 -7.35 -19.72 -0.20
CA GLU A 104 -7.72 -18.44 -0.83
C GLU A 104 -9.21 -18.18 -0.63
N PRO A 105 -9.61 -16.95 -0.27
CA PRO A 105 -11.02 -16.61 -0.17
C PRO A 105 -11.69 -16.69 -1.54
N ALA A 106 -13.02 -16.68 -1.55
CA ALA A 106 -13.76 -16.60 -2.80
C ALA A 106 -13.26 -15.40 -3.61
N PHE A 107 -12.76 -15.66 -4.81
CA PHE A 107 -12.14 -14.65 -5.65
C PHE A 107 -13.15 -13.67 -6.23
N ARG A 108 -12.85 -12.38 -6.10
CA ARG A 108 -13.29 -11.40 -7.06
C ARG A 108 -12.23 -11.27 -8.16
N ARG A 109 -12.66 -11.38 -9.40
CA ARG A 109 -11.82 -11.09 -10.57
C ARG A 109 -12.21 -9.74 -11.13
N GLU A 110 -11.21 -9.00 -11.60
CA GLU A 110 -11.42 -7.77 -12.37
C GLU A 110 -10.68 -7.93 -13.68
N ALA A 111 -11.39 -7.87 -14.80
CA ALA A 111 -10.78 -7.90 -16.11
C ALA A 111 -10.35 -6.49 -16.51
N VAL A 112 -9.14 -6.39 -17.03
CA VAL A 112 -8.58 -5.14 -17.52
C VAL A 112 -8.38 -5.24 -19.02
N PHE A 113 -9.07 -4.37 -19.75
CA PHE A 113 -8.87 -4.17 -21.16
C PHE A 113 -7.82 -3.08 -21.34
N ILE A 114 -6.67 -3.44 -21.94
CA ILE A 114 -5.57 -2.50 -22.18
C ILE A 114 -5.62 -2.01 -23.61
N VAL A 115 -5.66 -0.70 -23.78
CA VAL A 115 -5.40 -0.02 -25.04
C VAL A 115 -4.07 0.70 -24.93
N ARG A 116 -3.07 0.18 -25.60
CA ARG A 116 -1.78 0.83 -25.73
C ARG A 116 -1.79 1.74 -26.96
N LEU A 117 -1.61 3.02 -26.75
CA LEU A 117 -1.48 4.00 -27.82
C LEU A 117 -0.04 4.09 -28.29
N ASP A 118 0.12 4.29 -29.59
CA ASP A 118 1.40 4.54 -30.24
C ASP A 118 1.24 5.73 -31.21
N PHE A 119 2.15 6.68 -31.17
CA PHE A 119 2.09 7.91 -31.95
C PHE A 119 3.26 7.99 -32.89
N THR A 120 3.08 8.73 -34.02
CA THR A 120 4.16 8.94 -34.99
C THR A 120 5.24 9.86 -34.45
N ASP A 121 4.90 10.82 -33.61
CA ASP A 121 5.80 11.79 -32.98
C ASP A 121 6.40 11.31 -31.66
N GLU A 122 5.75 10.30 -31.03
CA GLU A 122 6.24 9.70 -29.78
C GLU A 122 5.87 8.21 -29.73
N PRO A 123 6.76 7.31 -30.20
CA PRO A 123 6.51 5.88 -30.15
C PRO A 123 6.67 5.32 -28.74
N SER A 124 5.91 4.29 -28.44
CA SER A 124 6.03 3.53 -27.20
C SER A 124 7.41 2.89 -27.06
N LYS A 125 8.02 2.96 -25.89
CA LYS A 125 9.35 2.45 -25.57
C LYS A 125 9.34 1.17 -24.75
N LEU A 126 8.37 1.05 -23.83
CA LEU A 126 8.27 -0.12 -22.95
C LEU A 126 7.80 -1.35 -23.77
N PRO A 127 8.49 -2.50 -23.72
CA PRO A 127 8.00 -3.72 -24.36
C PRO A 127 6.65 -4.17 -23.79
N ASP A 128 5.77 -4.73 -24.64
CA ASP A 128 4.44 -5.21 -24.21
C ASP A 128 4.53 -6.25 -23.08
N GLY A 129 5.55 -7.11 -23.12
CA GLY A 129 5.78 -8.10 -22.06
C GLY A 129 6.10 -7.45 -20.71
N ALA A 130 6.88 -6.37 -20.72
CA ALA A 130 7.19 -5.62 -19.49
C ALA A 130 5.94 -4.91 -18.94
N LEU A 131 5.12 -4.34 -19.83
CA LEU A 131 3.86 -3.72 -19.43
C LEU A 131 2.88 -4.74 -18.83
N ARG A 132 2.76 -5.94 -19.45
CA ARG A 132 1.95 -7.03 -18.88
C ARG A 132 2.47 -7.49 -17.54
N GLU A 133 3.79 -7.58 -17.37
CA GLU A 133 4.41 -7.94 -16.09
C GLU A 133 4.07 -6.90 -15.01
N LEU A 134 4.19 -5.62 -15.31
CA LEU A 134 3.87 -4.53 -14.40
C LEU A 134 2.39 -4.54 -13.97
N ILE A 135 1.50 -5.00 -14.81
CA ILE A 135 0.06 -5.00 -14.51
C ILE A 135 -0.38 -6.33 -13.90
N PHE A 136 -0.02 -7.48 -14.49
CA PHE A 136 -0.65 -8.77 -14.21
C PHE A 136 0.19 -9.77 -13.42
N SER A 137 1.48 -9.52 -13.18
CA SER A 137 2.29 -10.45 -12.41
C SER A 137 1.78 -10.60 -10.98
N ARG A 138 1.68 -11.86 -10.52
CA ARG A 138 1.36 -12.18 -9.13
C ARG A 138 2.55 -12.74 -8.37
N ARG A 139 3.74 -12.72 -8.99
CA ARG A 139 4.93 -13.29 -8.34
C ARG A 139 5.35 -12.46 -7.13
N PRO A 140 5.68 -13.11 -6.00
CA PRO A 140 6.21 -12.41 -4.83
C PRO A 140 7.47 -11.59 -5.19
N GLY A 141 7.59 -10.40 -4.61
CA GLY A 141 8.72 -9.50 -4.87
C GLY A 141 8.69 -8.76 -6.21
N VAL A 142 7.64 -8.97 -7.05
CA VAL A 142 7.44 -8.19 -8.28
C VAL A 142 6.54 -7.00 -8.00
N ALA A 143 7.00 -5.81 -8.34
CA ALA A 143 6.21 -4.58 -8.27
C ALA A 143 5.21 -4.55 -9.43
N SER A 144 3.99 -5.05 -9.19
CA SER A 144 2.92 -5.09 -10.16
C SER A 144 1.56 -4.79 -9.53
N ALA A 145 0.63 -4.28 -10.33
CA ALA A 145 -0.71 -3.95 -9.87
C ALA A 145 -1.45 -5.18 -9.33
N ALA A 146 -1.40 -6.31 -10.04
CA ALA A 146 -2.04 -7.55 -9.60
C ALA A 146 -1.45 -8.07 -8.29
N ASN A 147 -0.14 -7.99 -8.10
CA ASN A 147 0.52 -8.43 -6.87
C ASN A 147 0.15 -7.53 -5.69
N TYR A 148 0.14 -6.21 -5.89
CA TYR A 148 -0.27 -5.25 -4.87
C TYR A 148 -1.75 -5.46 -4.46
N LEU A 149 -2.66 -5.50 -5.44
CA LEU A 149 -4.09 -5.69 -5.16
C LEU A 149 -4.39 -7.04 -4.50
N TYR A 150 -3.65 -8.09 -4.87
CA TYR A 150 -3.71 -9.38 -4.20
C TYR A 150 -3.27 -9.27 -2.73
N GLU A 151 -2.17 -8.58 -2.44
CA GLU A 151 -1.66 -8.43 -1.08
C GLU A 151 -2.61 -7.61 -0.20
N VAL A 152 -3.09 -6.46 -0.67
CA VAL A 152 -3.99 -5.60 0.12
C VAL A 152 -5.38 -6.20 0.30
N SER A 153 -5.87 -7.01 -0.64
CA SER A 153 -7.13 -7.73 -0.51
C SER A 153 -6.99 -9.08 0.21
N LYS A 154 -5.78 -9.44 0.64
CA LYS A 154 -5.49 -10.75 1.26
C LYS A 154 -5.93 -11.93 0.38
N GLY A 155 -5.63 -11.83 -0.91
CA GLY A 155 -5.96 -12.85 -1.89
C GLY A 155 -7.39 -12.84 -2.41
N ALA A 156 -8.24 -11.90 -1.96
CA ALA A 156 -9.64 -11.87 -2.38
C ALA A 156 -9.87 -11.19 -3.74
N LEU A 157 -8.90 -10.44 -4.27
CA LEU A 157 -8.95 -9.79 -5.57
C LEU A 157 -7.81 -10.25 -6.48
N SER A 158 -8.12 -10.51 -7.74
CA SER A 158 -7.14 -10.81 -8.77
C SER A 158 -7.45 -10.05 -10.05
N LEU A 159 -6.43 -9.45 -10.65
CA LEU A 159 -6.53 -8.91 -12.00
C LEU A 159 -6.36 -10.02 -13.02
N VAL A 160 -7.15 -9.95 -14.09
CA VAL A 160 -7.00 -10.80 -15.28
C VAL A 160 -6.91 -9.93 -16.52
N GLU A 161 -6.08 -10.35 -17.47
CA GLU A 161 -6.03 -9.67 -18.78
C GLU A 161 -7.34 -9.96 -19.54
N GLY A 162 -8.12 -8.93 -19.74
CA GLY A 162 -9.31 -8.98 -20.60
C GLY A 162 -8.90 -9.03 -22.06
N ARG A 163 -8.29 -7.96 -22.53
CA ARG A 163 -7.72 -7.84 -23.87
C ARG A 163 -6.56 -6.85 -23.85
N PHE A 164 -5.65 -7.03 -24.79
CA PHE A 164 -4.55 -6.11 -25.05
C PHE A 164 -4.58 -5.67 -26.50
N LEU A 165 -4.84 -4.39 -26.76
CA LEU A 165 -4.93 -3.82 -28.10
C LEU A 165 -3.89 -2.72 -28.27
N LYS A 166 -3.26 -2.68 -29.44
CA LYS A 166 -2.43 -1.56 -29.87
C LYS A 166 -3.19 -0.72 -30.88
N LEU A 167 -3.31 0.56 -30.59
CA LEU A 167 -3.83 1.54 -31.54
C LEU A 167 -2.73 2.51 -31.91
N ARG A 168 -2.56 2.71 -33.21
CA ARG A 168 -1.65 3.72 -33.73
C ARG A 168 -2.45 4.92 -34.20
N SER A 169 -2.09 6.09 -33.68
CA SER A 169 -2.65 7.35 -34.13
C SER A 169 -1.69 8.02 -35.09
N ALA A 170 -2.11 8.16 -36.37
CA ALA A 170 -1.42 8.99 -37.35
C ALA A 170 -1.93 10.44 -37.33
N ASP A 171 -3.18 10.63 -36.86
CA ASP A 171 -3.92 11.88 -36.99
C ASP A 171 -3.90 12.73 -35.73
N HIS A 172 -3.49 12.14 -34.60
CA HIS A 172 -3.38 12.83 -33.32
C HIS A 172 -1.94 12.78 -32.80
N PRO A 173 -1.36 13.90 -32.37
CA PRO A 173 -0.09 13.90 -31.66
C PRO A 173 -0.26 13.24 -30.28
N ALA A 174 0.86 12.80 -29.69
CA ALA A 174 0.87 12.32 -28.34
C ALA A 174 0.33 13.37 -27.37
N PRO A 175 -0.55 12.99 -26.42
CA PRO A 175 -1.09 13.93 -25.44
C PRO A 175 0.07 14.42 -24.53
N ARG A 176 0.19 15.74 -24.42
CA ARG A 176 1.27 16.36 -23.64
C ARG A 176 0.77 17.05 -22.39
N THR A 177 -0.53 17.20 -22.25
CA THR A 177 -1.16 17.88 -21.13
C THR A 177 -2.42 17.15 -20.68
N ASP A 178 -2.82 17.39 -19.43
CA ASP A 178 -4.06 16.84 -18.87
C ASP A 178 -5.31 17.22 -19.68
N ALA A 179 -5.33 18.38 -20.31
CA ALA A 179 -6.44 18.82 -21.13
C ALA A 179 -6.70 17.90 -22.35
N HIS A 180 -5.69 17.20 -22.84
CA HIS A 180 -5.81 16.30 -23.98
C HIS A 180 -6.32 14.91 -23.63
N LYS A 181 -6.31 14.52 -22.35
CA LYS A 181 -6.66 13.16 -21.90
C LYS A 181 -8.10 12.76 -22.25
N LEU A 182 -9.04 13.65 -21.93
CA LEU A 182 -10.45 13.36 -22.17
C LEU A 182 -10.75 13.15 -23.64
N GLY A 183 -10.30 14.06 -24.49
CA GLY A 183 -10.49 13.93 -25.95
C GLY A 183 -9.82 12.68 -26.52
N MET A 184 -8.65 12.28 -25.99
CA MET A 184 -7.98 11.06 -26.40
C MET A 184 -8.74 9.81 -25.92
N ALA A 185 -9.26 9.83 -24.70
CA ALA A 185 -10.08 8.74 -24.17
C ALA A 185 -11.38 8.56 -24.98
N GLU A 186 -12.06 9.65 -25.33
CA GLU A 186 -13.24 9.64 -26.20
C GLU A 186 -12.90 9.07 -27.58
N TRP A 187 -11.80 9.51 -28.18
CA TRP A 187 -11.32 8.97 -29.45
C TRP A 187 -11.04 7.46 -29.41
N VAL A 188 -10.42 6.97 -28.32
CA VAL A 188 -10.20 5.53 -28.12
C VAL A 188 -11.52 4.79 -28.05
N VAL A 189 -12.47 5.26 -27.24
CA VAL A 189 -13.76 4.61 -27.06
C VAL A 189 -14.56 4.59 -28.37
N GLU A 190 -14.51 5.65 -29.18
CA GLU A 190 -15.12 5.68 -30.49
C GLU A 190 -14.51 4.64 -31.44
N ARG A 191 -13.21 4.38 -31.36
CA ARG A 191 -12.52 3.35 -32.16
C ARG A 191 -12.83 1.93 -31.73
N LEU A 192 -13.24 1.72 -30.48
CA LEU A 192 -13.58 0.41 -29.90
C LEU A 192 -15.04 -0.01 -30.16
N GLN A 193 -15.78 0.67 -31.07
CA GLN A 193 -17.16 0.33 -31.35
C GLN A 193 -17.30 -1.05 -32.02
N GLY A 194 -18.44 -1.68 -31.82
CA GLY A 194 -18.77 -2.96 -32.46
C GLY A 194 -18.23 -4.19 -31.68
N GLU A 195 -17.63 -5.13 -32.41
CA GLU A 195 -17.14 -6.40 -31.83
C GLU A 195 -16.10 -6.23 -30.74
N GLU A 196 -15.29 -5.15 -30.78
CA GLU A 196 -14.29 -4.84 -29.81
C GLU A 196 -14.89 -4.58 -28.42
N LEU A 197 -16.05 -3.96 -28.36
CA LEU A 197 -16.76 -3.70 -27.12
C LEU A 197 -17.35 -4.94 -26.47
N GLY A 198 -17.87 -5.88 -27.27
CA GLY A 198 -18.32 -7.17 -26.76
C GLY A 198 -17.17 -7.96 -26.11
N ALA A 199 -15.94 -7.74 -26.55
CA ALA A 199 -14.76 -8.34 -25.94
C ALA A 199 -14.35 -7.68 -24.61
N CYS A 200 -14.87 -6.49 -24.31
CA CYS A 200 -14.58 -5.76 -23.05
C CYS A 200 -15.53 -6.14 -21.89
N ASP A 201 -16.53 -6.95 -22.14
CA ASP A 201 -17.47 -7.46 -21.15
C ASP A 201 -17.24 -8.97 -20.96
N ARG A 202 -16.26 -9.33 -20.18
CA ARG A 202 -15.87 -10.73 -19.91
C ARG A 202 -16.31 -11.23 -18.56
N LEU A 203 -16.51 -10.32 -17.62
CA LEU A 203 -16.79 -10.63 -16.24
C LEU A 203 -18.11 -10.00 -15.80
N ASP A 204 -18.78 -10.66 -14.90
CA ASP A 204 -19.86 -10.08 -14.11
C ASP A 204 -19.24 -9.09 -13.10
N ASN A 205 -19.35 -7.79 -13.36
CA ASN A 205 -18.77 -6.72 -12.56
C ASN A 205 -19.22 -6.72 -11.08
N ARG A 206 -20.31 -7.43 -10.77
CA ARG A 206 -20.80 -7.55 -9.40
C ARG A 206 -20.17 -8.74 -8.66
N THR A 207 -19.95 -9.85 -9.34
CA THR A 207 -19.54 -11.11 -8.72
C THR A 207 -18.11 -11.52 -9.08
N GLY A 208 -17.54 -10.94 -10.15
CA GLY A 208 -16.25 -11.37 -10.71
C GLY A 208 -16.31 -12.74 -11.39
N ALA A 209 -17.51 -13.27 -11.66
CA ALA A 209 -17.66 -14.52 -12.39
C ALA A 209 -17.31 -14.34 -13.87
N LEU A 210 -16.75 -15.38 -14.50
CA LEU A 210 -16.43 -15.39 -15.95
C LEU A 210 -17.70 -15.51 -16.79
N ARG A 211 -18.48 -14.46 -16.84
CA ARG A 211 -19.67 -14.32 -17.69
C ARG A 211 -19.94 -12.84 -17.96
N PRO A 212 -20.28 -12.44 -19.16
CA PRO A 212 -20.71 -11.08 -19.47
C PRO A 212 -21.95 -10.67 -18.65
N ASP A 213 -22.00 -9.41 -18.21
CA ASP A 213 -23.14 -8.81 -17.50
C ASP A 213 -23.78 -7.62 -18.24
N GLY A 214 -23.31 -7.35 -19.45
CA GLY A 214 -23.75 -6.23 -20.28
C GLY A 214 -23.08 -4.91 -19.93
N LYS A 215 -22.05 -4.93 -19.08
CA LYS A 215 -21.26 -3.75 -18.70
C LYS A 215 -19.81 -3.99 -19.04
N PRO A 216 -19.12 -3.01 -19.64
CA PRO A 216 -17.70 -3.13 -19.88
C PRO A 216 -16.92 -3.33 -18.59
N ASP A 217 -15.88 -4.15 -18.67
CA ASP A 217 -14.84 -4.26 -17.64
C ASP A 217 -13.96 -3.00 -17.64
N HIS A 218 -12.88 -2.99 -16.85
CA HIS A 218 -12.03 -1.81 -16.75
C HIS A 218 -11.23 -1.54 -18.03
N LEU A 219 -11.23 -0.29 -18.48
CA LEU A 219 -10.42 0.17 -19.62
C LEU A 219 -9.21 0.96 -19.11
N TRP A 220 -8.01 0.49 -19.48
CA TRP A 220 -6.76 1.20 -19.18
C TRP A 220 -6.12 1.67 -20.49
N ILE A 221 -6.05 2.98 -20.67
CA ILE A 221 -5.42 3.62 -21.83
C ILE A 221 -4.01 4.01 -21.42
N ILE A 222 -3.03 3.50 -22.16
CA ILE A 222 -1.62 3.69 -21.86
C ILE A 222 -0.94 4.38 -23.02
N THR A 223 -0.35 5.54 -22.75
CA THR A 223 0.37 6.36 -23.75
C THR A 223 1.88 6.27 -23.54
N PRO A 224 2.69 6.58 -24.56
CA PRO A 224 4.11 6.81 -24.38
C PRO A 224 4.40 7.93 -23.39
N GLY A 225 5.65 8.01 -22.94
CA GLY A 225 6.18 9.13 -22.16
C GLY A 225 6.24 8.88 -20.66
N LYS A 226 6.70 9.93 -19.96
CA LYS A 226 6.87 9.94 -18.50
C LYS A 226 5.69 10.62 -17.81
N PRO A 227 5.30 10.15 -16.64
CA PRO A 227 4.26 10.82 -15.86
C PRO A 227 4.81 12.02 -15.10
N GLN A 228 3.96 12.98 -14.80
CA GLN A 228 4.26 14.12 -13.95
C GLN A 228 4.90 13.70 -12.61
N SER A 229 4.48 12.59 -12.03
CA SER A 229 5.02 12.08 -10.76
C SER A 229 6.52 11.78 -10.81
N LEU A 230 7.10 11.55 -11.99
CA LEU A 230 8.55 11.34 -12.17
C LEU A 230 9.29 12.60 -12.61
N THR A 231 8.67 13.48 -13.38
CA THR A 231 9.32 14.67 -13.94
C THR A 231 9.17 15.89 -13.05
N ALA A 232 8.13 15.92 -12.19
CA ALA A 232 7.71 17.10 -11.42
C ALA A 232 7.35 18.32 -12.30
N ASP A 233 7.12 18.12 -13.60
CA ASP A 233 6.63 19.15 -14.51
C ASP A 233 5.09 19.09 -14.51
N GLU A 234 4.45 20.18 -14.11
CA GLU A 234 3.00 20.28 -14.06
C GLU A 234 2.33 20.17 -15.44
N ALA A 235 3.11 20.38 -16.51
CA ALA A 235 2.63 20.20 -17.88
C ALA A 235 2.55 18.71 -18.29
N ASP A 236 3.27 17.83 -17.60
CA ASP A 236 3.29 16.41 -17.93
C ASP A 236 2.01 15.68 -17.48
N LEU A 237 1.77 14.54 -18.10
CA LEU A 237 0.56 13.77 -17.85
C LEU A 237 0.52 13.16 -16.44
N LYS A 238 -0.56 13.41 -15.72
CA LYS A 238 -0.90 12.66 -14.50
C LYS A 238 -1.63 11.37 -14.86
N ALA A 239 -1.40 10.29 -14.14
CA ALA A 239 -2.34 9.19 -14.12
C ALA A 239 -3.68 9.69 -13.55
N VAL A 240 -4.78 9.21 -14.09
CA VAL A 240 -6.12 9.61 -13.66
C VAL A 240 -7.12 8.50 -13.94
N SER A 241 -8.07 8.33 -13.04
CA SER A 241 -9.26 7.49 -13.27
C SER A 241 -10.49 8.38 -13.43
N PHE A 242 -11.39 7.96 -14.29
CA PHE A 242 -12.68 8.62 -14.47
C PHE A 242 -13.73 7.69 -15.06
N LEU A 243 -14.98 8.11 -14.98
CA LEU A 243 -16.11 7.42 -15.58
C LEU A 243 -16.49 8.10 -16.89
N LEU A 244 -16.09 7.50 -18.02
CA LEU A 244 -16.42 8.01 -19.35
C LEU A 244 -17.84 7.58 -19.76
N PRO A 245 -18.74 8.51 -20.13
CA PRO A 245 -20.02 8.13 -20.72
C PRO A 245 -19.80 7.45 -22.06
N LEU A 246 -20.53 6.35 -22.32
CA LEU A 246 -20.43 5.67 -23.61
C LEU A 246 -21.07 6.53 -24.70
N PRO A 247 -20.44 6.72 -25.88
CA PRO A 247 -20.97 7.56 -26.95
C PRO A 247 -22.35 7.13 -27.46
N TRP A 248 -22.65 5.82 -27.44
CA TRP A 248 -23.90 5.23 -27.89
C TRP A 248 -24.93 5.01 -26.78
N ASP A 249 -24.53 5.11 -25.52
CA ASP A 249 -25.41 5.03 -24.36
C ASP A 249 -24.89 5.91 -23.23
N ARG A 250 -25.28 7.16 -23.23
CA ARG A 250 -24.86 8.16 -22.22
C ARG A 250 -25.34 7.87 -20.81
N THR A 251 -26.23 6.91 -20.62
CA THR A 251 -26.67 6.45 -19.29
C THR A 251 -25.67 5.48 -18.66
N ARG A 252 -24.84 4.86 -19.47
CA ARG A 252 -23.76 3.98 -19.01
C ARG A 252 -22.45 4.72 -18.96
N ARG A 253 -21.66 4.36 -17.97
CA ARG A 253 -20.32 4.92 -17.78
C ARG A 253 -19.31 3.78 -17.69
N TRP A 254 -18.18 3.98 -18.33
CA TRP A 254 -17.08 3.05 -18.36
C TRP A 254 -15.99 3.49 -17.39
N PRO A 255 -15.61 2.66 -16.40
CA PRO A 255 -14.47 2.95 -15.54
C PRO A 255 -13.19 2.88 -16.38
N LEU A 256 -12.44 3.98 -16.39
CA LEU A 256 -11.29 4.17 -17.24
C LEU A 256 -10.12 4.68 -16.43
N ILE A 257 -8.92 4.18 -16.72
CA ILE A 257 -7.65 4.73 -16.25
C ILE A 257 -6.86 5.21 -17.46
N PHE A 258 -6.38 6.43 -17.39
CA PHE A 258 -5.47 7.01 -18.38
C PHE A 258 -4.12 7.24 -17.73
N MET A 259 -3.03 6.72 -18.32
CA MET A 259 -1.69 6.81 -17.77
C MET A 259 -0.61 6.73 -18.84
N THR A 260 0.62 7.09 -18.48
CA THR A 260 1.79 6.87 -19.34
C THR A 260 2.41 5.49 -19.08
N GLU A 261 3.23 5.01 -20.02
CA GLU A 261 3.88 3.69 -19.92
C GLU A 261 4.95 3.62 -18.81
N GLU A 262 5.54 4.76 -18.44
CA GLU A 262 6.56 4.86 -17.38
C GLU A 262 5.95 5.24 -16.02
N VAL A 263 4.63 5.13 -15.85
CA VAL A 263 3.95 5.48 -14.60
C VAL A 263 4.37 4.54 -13.45
N PRO A 264 4.69 5.07 -12.27
CA PRO A 264 5.00 4.26 -11.09
C PRO A 264 3.82 3.40 -10.63
N LEU A 265 4.12 2.26 -10.05
CA LEU A 265 3.10 1.32 -9.57
C LEU A 265 2.09 1.97 -8.61
N GLY A 266 2.57 2.83 -7.71
CA GLY A 266 1.70 3.50 -6.74
C GLY A 266 0.60 4.33 -7.40
N ASN A 267 0.92 5.04 -8.47
CA ASN A 267 -0.08 5.76 -9.24
C ASN A 267 -1.06 4.80 -9.96
N ILE A 268 -0.55 3.68 -10.53
CA ILE A 268 -1.41 2.67 -11.16
C ILE A 268 -2.45 2.15 -10.16
N VAL A 269 -2.00 1.73 -8.97
CA VAL A 269 -2.90 1.11 -7.99
C VAL A 269 -3.77 2.12 -7.26
N HIS A 270 -3.33 3.37 -7.14
CA HIS A 270 -4.15 4.48 -6.65
C HIS A 270 -5.34 4.71 -7.58
N GLU A 271 -5.08 4.87 -8.88
CA GLU A 271 -6.14 5.02 -9.88
C GLU A 271 -7.04 3.77 -9.99
N ALA A 272 -6.44 2.57 -9.80
CA ALA A 272 -7.22 1.35 -9.73
C ALA A 272 -8.16 1.31 -8.53
N PHE A 273 -7.78 1.88 -7.38
CA PHE A 273 -8.66 2.00 -6.22
C PHE A 273 -9.87 2.89 -6.50
N HIS A 274 -9.68 3.99 -7.22
CA HIS A 274 -10.81 4.81 -7.69
C HIS A 274 -11.70 4.02 -8.64
N ALA A 275 -11.11 3.48 -9.72
CA ALA A 275 -11.84 2.83 -10.80
C ALA A 275 -12.52 1.53 -10.34
N MET A 276 -11.78 0.70 -9.58
CA MET A 276 -12.25 -0.57 -9.03
C MET A 276 -12.86 -0.31 -7.65
N GLY A 277 -14.10 -0.20 -7.51
CA GLY A 277 -14.79 0.13 -6.26
C GLY A 277 -15.91 1.12 -6.48
N GLU A 278 -16.32 1.23 -7.75
CA GLU A 278 -17.43 2.08 -8.18
C GLU A 278 -17.18 3.57 -7.92
N HIS A 279 -15.92 4.02 -7.98
CA HIS A 279 -15.51 5.41 -7.72
C HIS A 279 -16.05 5.97 -6.40
N ARG A 280 -15.99 5.18 -5.33
CA ARG A 280 -16.43 5.59 -3.99
C ARG A 280 -15.29 5.92 -3.05
N VAL A 281 -14.09 5.59 -3.44
CA VAL A 281 -12.89 5.96 -2.73
C VAL A 281 -12.36 7.21 -3.43
N ASP A 282 -12.54 8.36 -2.79
CA ASP A 282 -11.96 9.61 -3.24
C ASP A 282 -10.55 9.78 -2.66
N ASP A 283 -9.81 10.75 -3.16
CA ASP A 283 -8.55 11.16 -2.57
C ASP A 283 -8.73 11.54 -1.11
N LEU A 284 -7.82 11.10 -0.25
CA LEU A 284 -7.78 11.52 1.14
C LEU A 284 -6.98 12.82 1.32
N TYR A 285 -6.31 13.26 0.27
CA TYR A 285 -5.59 14.53 0.25
C TYR A 285 -6.40 15.60 -0.48
N LEU A 286 -6.16 16.81 -0.08
CA LEU A 286 -6.56 18.01 -0.77
C LEU A 286 -5.31 18.72 -1.30
N ASP A 287 -5.52 19.85 -1.94
CA ASP A 287 -4.42 20.66 -2.48
C ASP A 287 -3.39 21.06 -1.41
N CYS A 288 -2.20 21.42 -1.86
CA CYS A 288 -1.11 21.90 -1.01
C CYS A 288 -1.54 23.09 -0.15
N GLY A 289 -1.33 23.00 1.16
CA GLY A 289 -1.72 24.02 2.14
C GLY A 289 -2.78 23.55 3.13
N ASP A 290 -3.40 22.42 2.86
CA ASP A 290 -4.41 21.85 3.75
C ASP A 290 -3.79 21.08 4.93
N PRO A 291 -4.56 20.88 6.01
CA PRO A 291 -4.11 20.08 7.13
C PRO A 291 -3.80 18.65 6.67
N LEU A 292 -2.72 18.10 7.20
CA LEU A 292 -2.33 16.70 7.01
C LEU A 292 -3.48 15.75 7.33
N THR A 293 -3.62 14.71 6.52
CA THR A 293 -4.65 13.69 6.67
C THR A 293 -4.04 12.34 7.03
N ALA A 294 -3.91 11.42 6.10
CA ALA A 294 -3.29 10.12 6.34
C ALA A 294 -1.79 10.09 5.98
N GLY A 295 -1.33 11.01 5.14
CA GLY A 295 0.05 11.06 4.68
C GLY A 295 0.47 9.78 3.96
N ILE A 296 1.66 9.31 4.28
CA ILE A 296 2.21 8.08 3.69
C ILE A 296 1.53 6.79 4.18
N TRP A 297 0.65 6.87 5.17
CA TRP A 297 0.01 5.72 5.79
C TRP A 297 -1.23 5.22 5.05
N ASP A 298 -1.60 5.88 3.95
CA ASP A 298 -2.69 5.45 3.09
C ASP A 298 -2.32 5.62 1.61
N LEU A 299 -2.65 4.61 0.79
CA LEU A 299 -2.51 4.67 -0.67
C LEU A 299 -3.21 5.87 -1.28
N MET A 300 -4.39 6.20 -0.77
CA MET A 300 -5.24 7.29 -1.29
C MET A 300 -4.80 8.68 -0.82
N ASP A 301 -3.71 8.76 -0.09
CA ASP A 301 -2.97 9.98 0.22
C ASP A 301 -1.54 9.86 -0.35
N ALA A 302 -0.53 10.37 0.33
CA ALA A 302 0.87 10.35 -0.12
C ALA A 302 1.47 8.93 -0.23
N GLY A 303 0.81 7.89 0.29
CA GLY A 303 1.27 6.51 0.22
C GLY A 303 1.48 5.96 -1.19
N GLN A 304 0.82 6.55 -2.21
CA GLN A 304 1.02 6.18 -3.61
C GLN A 304 2.43 6.51 -4.14
N TYR A 305 3.11 7.49 -3.55
CA TYR A 305 4.42 7.93 -4.01
C TYR A 305 5.58 7.18 -3.37
N ARG A 306 5.30 6.18 -2.53
CA ARG A 306 6.31 5.43 -1.79
C ARG A 306 6.99 4.36 -2.63
N GLY A 307 8.26 4.17 -2.36
CA GLY A 307 9.06 3.10 -2.91
C GLY A 307 10.44 3.57 -3.33
N TRP A 308 11.42 2.72 -3.13
CA TRP A 308 12.80 3.03 -3.43
C TRP A 308 13.18 2.56 -4.83
N ASP A 309 13.50 3.50 -5.71
CA ASP A 309 14.11 3.21 -7.00
C ASP A 309 15.64 3.31 -6.89
N ARG A 310 16.30 2.15 -7.01
CA ARG A 310 17.76 2.09 -7.10
C ARG A 310 18.30 2.45 -8.48
N SER A 311 17.47 2.71 -9.47
CA SER A 311 17.88 3.06 -10.82
C SER A 311 18.52 4.46 -10.91
N HIS A 312 18.42 5.28 -9.84
CA HIS A 312 19.00 6.61 -9.73
C HIS A 312 20.03 6.70 -8.59
N PRO A 313 21.14 5.95 -8.64
CA PRO A 313 22.06 5.83 -7.49
C PRO A 313 22.89 7.09 -7.21
N GLY A 314 22.72 8.18 -7.95
CA GLY A 314 23.56 9.39 -7.84
C GLY A 314 22.89 10.63 -7.26
N GLU A 315 21.59 10.65 -7.10
CA GLU A 315 20.85 11.87 -6.74
C GLU A 315 20.54 12.01 -5.25
N GLY A 316 21.20 11.28 -4.43
CA GLY A 316 21.05 11.37 -2.99
C GLY A 316 19.72 10.80 -2.48
N PRO A 317 19.54 10.84 -1.18
CA PRO A 317 18.52 10.06 -0.47
C PRO A 317 17.07 10.47 -0.70
N TRP A 318 16.77 11.50 -1.40
CA TRP A 318 15.45 12.13 -1.52
C TRP A 318 14.75 11.90 -2.87
N VAL A 319 15.38 11.18 -3.79
CA VAL A 319 14.78 10.78 -5.10
C VAL A 319 13.86 9.56 -4.97
N GLU A 320 13.42 9.24 -3.80
CA GLU A 320 12.98 7.91 -3.39
C GLU A 320 11.48 7.70 -3.44
N ASP A 321 10.72 8.74 -3.59
CA ASP A 321 9.28 8.64 -3.75
C ASP A 321 8.95 8.34 -5.22
N THR A 322 9.34 7.16 -5.69
CA THR A 322 9.09 6.74 -7.07
C THR A 322 7.80 5.95 -7.23
N GLY A 323 7.12 5.64 -6.11
CA GLY A 323 5.84 4.93 -6.17
C GLY A 323 5.94 3.45 -6.53
N TYR A 324 7.11 2.80 -6.42
CA TYR A 324 7.24 1.37 -6.73
C TYR A 324 6.91 0.44 -5.56
N SER A 325 6.81 0.97 -4.35
CA SER A 325 6.40 0.22 -3.16
C SER A 325 5.35 1.01 -2.38
N PRO A 326 4.16 1.19 -2.96
CA PRO A 326 3.11 2.01 -2.34
C PRO A 326 2.65 1.42 -1.02
N SER A 327 2.24 2.30 -0.11
CA SER A 327 1.68 1.89 1.18
C SER A 327 0.37 1.16 1.00
N HIS A 328 0.02 0.29 1.95
CA HIS A 328 -1.33 -0.23 2.04
C HIS A 328 -2.32 0.92 2.33
N PRO A 329 -3.57 0.83 1.85
CA PRO A 329 -4.62 1.71 2.34
C PRO A 329 -4.89 1.38 3.82
N THR A 330 -5.29 2.37 4.59
CA THR A 330 -5.73 2.15 5.98
C THR A 330 -6.81 1.07 6.05
N ALA A 331 -6.91 0.39 7.18
CA ALA A 331 -7.89 -0.68 7.35
C ALA A 331 -9.32 -0.21 7.11
N TRP A 332 -9.64 1.05 7.42
CA TRP A 332 -10.95 1.65 7.14
C TRP A 332 -11.20 1.79 5.64
N VAL A 333 -10.27 2.39 4.89
CA VAL A 333 -10.39 2.55 3.42
C VAL A 333 -10.54 1.18 2.78
N ARG A 334 -9.65 0.24 3.11
CA ARG A 334 -9.64 -1.09 2.55
C ARG A 334 -10.90 -1.90 2.87
N SER A 335 -11.41 -1.80 4.12
CA SER A 335 -12.49 -2.66 4.59
C SER A 335 -13.88 -2.08 4.42
N GLU A 336 -14.02 -0.77 4.49
CA GLU A 336 -15.36 -0.13 4.54
C GLU A 336 -15.68 0.67 3.28
N LEU A 337 -14.69 1.30 2.64
CA LEU A 337 -14.93 2.09 1.44
C LEU A 337 -14.76 1.28 0.17
N TRP A 338 -13.60 0.63 0.01
CA TRP A 338 -13.27 -0.08 -1.20
C TRP A 338 -14.25 -1.24 -1.43
N TYR A 339 -14.79 -1.32 -2.64
CA TYR A 339 -15.85 -2.27 -3.00
C TYR A 339 -17.02 -2.31 -1.99
N ARG A 340 -17.39 -1.18 -1.38
CA ARG A 340 -18.48 -1.10 -0.40
C ARG A 340 -18.35 -2.09 0.75
N GLY A 341 -17.13 -2.35 1.19
CA GLY A 341 -16.85 -3.28 2.28
C GLY A 341 -16.90 -4.76 1.89
N HIS A 342 -16.78 -5.13 0.61
CA HIS A 342 -16.65 -6.52 0.20
C HIS A 342 -15.43 -7.21 0.80
N PHE A 343 -14.37 -6.46 1.12
CA PHE A 343 -13.16 -6.98 1.75
C PHE A 343 -13.13 -6.83 3.28
N ARG A 344 -14.28 -6.54 3.89
CA ARG A 344 -14.38 -6.34 5.34
C ARG A 344 -13.82 -7.52 6.14
N ASP A 345 -14.06 -8.74 5.69
CA ASP A 345 -13.60 -9.96 6.35
C ASP A 345 -12.12 -10.27 6.11
N GLN A 346 -11.45 -9.48 5.23
CA GLN A 346 -10.02 -9.61 4.97
C GLN A 346 -9.15 -8.81 5.97
N VAL A 347 -9.79 -8.11 6.89
CA VAL A 347 -9.14 -7.44 8.02
C VAL A 347 -9.89 -7.80 9.29
N ARG A 348 -9.21 -8.45 10.21
CA ARG A 348 -9.84 -8.79 11.49
C ARG A 348 -10.00 -7.54 12.35
N ARG A 349 -11.24 -7.08 12.45
CA ARG A 349 -11.60 -5.90 13.24
C ARG A 349 -12.05 -6.28 14.64
N LEU A 350 -11.58 -5.53 15.64
CA LEU A 350 -12.11 -5.50 17.00
C LEU A 350 -12.71 -4.12 17.29
N SER A 351 -14.01 -4.08 17.54
CA SER A 351 -14.69 -2.85 17.99
C SER A 351 -14.80 -2.86 19.50
N VAL A 352 -14.04 -2.01 20.18
CA VAL A 352 -14.04 -1.91 21.63
C VAL A 352 -15.24 -1.07 22.06
N LYS A 353 -16.13 -1.69 22.86
CA LYS A 353 -17.33 -1.01 23.40
C LYS A 353 -17.07 -0.34 24.76
N GLY A 354 -16.01 -0.76 25.43
CA GLY A 354 -15.58 -0.22 26.72
C GLY A 354 -14.80 1.08 26.61
N ARG A 355 -14.39 1.58 27.77
CA ARG A 355 -13.52 2.78 27.83
C ARG A 355 -12.05 2.45 27.86
N SER A 356 -11.70 1.22 28.14
CA SER A 356 -10.32 0.75 28.14
C SER A 356 -10.24 -0.60 27.43
N TRP A 357 -9.10 -0.85 26.85
CA TRP A 357 -8.76 -2.13 26.25
C TRP A 357 -7.25 -2.32 26.31
N GLU A 358 -6.84 -3.56 26.53
CA GLU A 358 -5.46 -3.99 26.40
C GLU A 358 -5.42 -5.32 25.65
N GLY A 359 -4.53 -5.43 24.67
CA GLY A 359 -4.39 -6.65 23.89
C GLY A 359 -3.39 -6.52 22.75
N TRP A 360 -3.24 -7.60 22.01
CA TRP A 360 -2.36 -7.67 20.86
C TRP A 360 -3.05 -7.18 19.59
N ILE A 361 -2.29 -6.46 18.75
CA ILE A 361 -2.68 -6.06 17.40
C ILE A 361 -1.67 -6.68 16.43
N ALA A 362 -2.17 -7.47 15.47
CA ALA A 362 -1.34 -8.07 14.44
C ALA A 362 -1.06 -7.06 13.30
N PRO A 363 0.09 -7.16 12.62
CA PRO A 363 0.39 -6.32 11.47
C PRO A 363 -0.64 -6.44 10.35
N VAL A 364 -1.00 -5.30 9.73
CA VAL A 364 -1.97 -5.25 8.62
C VAL A 364 -1.48 -5.97 7.36
N ALA A 365 -0.17 -6.15 7.21
CA ALA A 365 0.42 -6.90 6.10
C ALA A 365 0.19 -8.41 6.18
N ARG A 366 -0.03 -8.98 7.38
CA ARG A 366 -0.31 -10.42 7.59
C ARG A 366 -1.67 -10.85 7.06
N ALA A 367 -1.81 -12.14 6.79
CA ALA A 367 -3.13 -12.74 6.64
C ALA A 367 -3.93 -12.62 7.96
N PRO A 368 -5.28 -12.47 7.93
CA PRO A 368 -6.08 -12.43 9.14
C PRO A 368 -5.93 -13.70 9.98
N GLY A 369 -5.60 -13.54 11.24
CA GLY A 369 -5.38 -14.61 12.21
C GLY A 369 -6.27 -14.49 13.45
N ALA A 370 -5.78 -14.96 14.59
CA ALA A 370 -6.52 -14.92 15.86
C ALA A 370 -6.60 -13.49 16.45
N ASP A 371 -5.55 -12.71 16.28
CA ASP A 371 -5.49 -11.34 16.80
C ASP A 371 -6.12 -10.34 15.84
N PRO A 372 -6.70 -9.24 16.35
CA PRO A 372 -7.19 -8.17 15.52
C PRO A 372 -6.02 -7.48 14.78
N GLN A 373 -6.28 -7.05 13.54
CA GLN A 373 -5.38 -6.19 12.76
C GLN A 373 -5.84 -4.73 12.80
N TRP A 374 -7.08 -4.52 13.19
CA TRP A 374 -7.72 -3.23 13.26
C TRP A 374 -8.55 -3.12 14.52
N VAL A 375 -8.19 -2.20 15.41
CA VAL A 375 -8.92 -1.92 16.64
C VAL A 375 -9.60 -0.56 16.52
N THR A 376 -10.90 -0.51 16.85
CA THR A 376 -11.67 0.72 16.77
C THR A 376 -12.35 1.06 18.10
N LEU A 377 -12.34 2.34 18.46
CA LEU A 377 -13.04 2.88 19.64
C LEU A 377 -13.92 4.05 19.22
N PRO A 378 -15.19 4.12 19.66
CA PRO A 378 -16.04 5.27 19.33
C PRO A 378 -15.49 6.56 19.94
N ASP A 379 -15.52 7.66 19.19
CA ASP A 379 -15.19 8.97 19.74
C ASP A 379 -16.42 9.54 20.45
N PRO A 380 -16.38 9.73 21.79
CA PRO A 380 -17.54 10.21 22.55
C PRO A 380 -17.94 11.66 22.23
N ARG A 381 -17.10 12.39 21.49
CA ARG A 381 -17.33 13.80 21.13
C ARG A 381 -18.24 13.95 19.90
N LYS A 382 -18.29 12.95 19.02
CA LYS A 382 -19.05 13.01 17.76
C LYS A 382 -19.59 11.64 17.38
N LYS A 383 -20.90 11.52 17.24
CA LYS A 383 -21.57 10.29 16.78
C LYS A 383 -21.05 9.87 15.40
N GLY A 384 -20.71 8.61 15.24
CA GLY A 384 -20.21 8.02 13.99
C GLY A 384 -18.70 8.17 13.81
N ARG A 385 -18.04 9.10 14.48
CA ARG A 385 -16.58 9.21 14.49
C ARG A 385 -15.96 8.18 15.44
N PHE A 386 -14.80 7.66 15.06
CA PHE A 386 -14.08 6.69 15.87
C PHE A 386 -12.56 6.86 15.76
N PHE A 387 -11.82 6.26 16.68
CA PHE A 387 -10.39 6.10 16.61
C PHE A 387 -10.07 4.76 15.97
N SER A 388 -9.06 4.74 15.10
CA SER A 388 -8.52 3.58 14.37
C SER A 388 -7.10 3.33 14.86
N LEU A 389 -6.79 2.07 15.17
CA LEU A 389 -5.47 1.63 15.58
C LEU A 389 -5.07 0.45 14.71
N GLU A 390 -3.90 0.54 14.09
CA GLU A 390 -3.34 -0.44 13.15
C GLU A 390 -1.85 -0.60 13.39
N VAL A 391 -1.31 -1.80 13.19
CA VAL A 391 0.14 -2.03 13.26
C VAL A 391 0.69 -2.19 11.86
N HIS A 392 1.62 -1.33 11.49
CA HIS A 392 2.33 -1.34 10.23
C HIS A 392 3.77 -1.83 10.41
N ARG A 393 4.19 -2.74 9.55
CA ARG A 393 5.55 -3.28 9.51
C ARG A 393 6.10 -3.19 8.10
N PRO A 394 7.43 -3.08 7.93
CA PRO A 394 8.07 -3.00 6.61
C PRO A 394 8.06 -4.34 5.89
N TRP A 395 6.89 -4.91 5.65
CA TRP A 395 6.68 -6.20 5.02
C TRP A 395 5.88 -6.05 3.73
N GLY A 396 6.19 -6.87 2.72
CA GLY A 396 5.57 -6.80 1.43
C GLY A 396 5.76 -5.42 0.78
N PHE A 397 4.70 -4.85 0.27
CA PHE A 397 4.74 -3.51 -0.33
C PHE A 397 5.02 -2.38 0.69
N GLU A 398 4.76 -2.57 1.97
CA GLU A 398 5.11 -1.59 3.00
C GLU A 398 6.61 -1.50 3.29
N ARG A 399 7.42 -2.42 2.75
CA ARG A 399 8.88 -2.43 2.90
C ARG A 399 9.55 -1.18 2.32
N GLY A 400 8.97 -0.53 1.34
CA GLY A 400 9.45 0.73 0.79
C GLY A 400 9.54 1.88 1.77
N ARG A 401 8.81 1.82 2.89
CA ARG A 401 8.91 2.83 3.95
C ARG A 401 10.22 2.82 4.71
N VAL A 402 10.93 1.70 4.70
CA VAL A 402 12.12 1.48 5.55
C VAL A 402 13.43 1.63 4.78
N GLY A 403 13.42 2.24 3.63
CA GLY A 403 14.57 2.40 2.73
C GLY A 403 15.81 3.13 3.29
N GLY A 404 16.19 2.81 4.52
CA GLY A 404 17.51 3.14 5.09
C GLY A 404 17.70 4.56 5.61
N ARG A 405 16.65 5.38 5.69
CA ARG A 405 16.74 6.78 6.07
C ARG A 405 15.86 7.23 7.19
N PHE A 406 14.86 6.49 7.40
CA PHE A 406 13.86 6.89 8.33
C PHE A 406 14.28 6.39 9.71
N GLY A 407 14.42 7.31 10.61
CA GLY A 407 14.68 7.05 12.00
C GLY A 407 13.43 6.46 12.68
N PRO A 408 13.29 6.66 13.97
CA PRO A 408 12.12 6.27 14.76
C PRO A 408 10.79 6.73 14.13
N GLY A 409 9.72 5.94 14.29
CA GLY A 409 8.36 6.30 13.90
C GLY A 409 7.90 5.83 12.52
N HIS A 410 8.76 5.15 11.74
CA HIS A 410 8.40 4.70 10.39
C HIS A 410 7.72 3.34 10.35
N GLU A 411 7.67 2.63 11.45
CA GLU A 411 6.94 1.40 11.66
C GLU A 411 6.37 1.36 13.06
N GLY A 412 5.27 0.68 13.26
CA GLY A 412 4.68 0.55 14.58
C GLY A 412 3.17 0.70 14.59
N LEU A 413 2.65 1.20 15.70
CA LEU A 413 1.25 1.50 15.90
C LEU A 413 0.91 2.84 15.25
N VAL A 414 0.05 2.81 14.25
CA VAL A 414 -0.56 4.00 13.64
C VAL A 414 -1.92 4.23 14.29
N VAL A 415 -2.12 5.44 14.78
CA VAL A 415 -3.38 5.85 15.40
C VAL A 415 -4.00 6.95 14.55
N ALA A 416 -5.25 6.77 14.16
CA ALA A 416 -5.98 7.77 13.40
C ALA A 416 -7.36 8.08 14.01
N THR A 417 -7.86 9.26 13.73
CA THR A 417 -9.28 9.59 13.88
C THR A 417 -9.97 9.42 12.53
N VAL A 418 -11.06 8.65 12.52
CA VAL A 418 -11.87 8.43 11.32
C VAL A 418 -13.24 9.07 11.49
N ASP A 419 -13.62 9.92 10.56
CA ASP A 419 -14.91 10.60 10.52
C ASP A 419 -15.62 10.34 9.18
N PRO A 420 -16.42 9.28 9.07
CA PRO A 420 -17.08 8.92 7.81
C PRO A 420 -18.03 10.01 7.24
N ALA A 421 -18.40 11.00 8.05
CA ALA A 421 -19.25 12.10 7.58
C ALA A 421 -18.47 13.15 6.76
N LEU A 422 -17.12 13.04 6.70
CA LEU A 422 -16.23 13.94 5.98
C LEU A 422 -15.78 13.36 4.63
N LEU A 423 -16.55 12.45 4.06
CA LEU A 423 -16.27 11.85 2.74
C LEU A 423 -16.51 12.81 1.56
N SER A 424 -16.90 14.06 1.81
CA SER A 424 -17.01 15.05 0.75
C SER A 424 -15.62 15.50 0.31
N PRO A 425 -15.30 15.49 -0.99
CA PRO A 425 -14.03 16.01 -1.50
C PRO A 425 -13.84 17.51 -1.20
N ASP A 426 -14.89 18.22 -0.84
CA ASP A 426 -14.84 19.65 -0.49
C ASP A 426 -14.52 19.92 0.98
N ASP A 427 -14.37 18.87 1.83
CA ASP A 427 -14.06 19.09 3.25
C ASP A 427 -12.54 19.00 3.50
N PRO A 428 -11.88 20.14 3.76
CA PRO A 428 -10.42 20.20 3.94
C PRO A 428 -9.90 19.39 5.13
N ARG A 429 -10.79 18.83 5.93
CA ARG A 429 -10.38 18.03 7.09
C ARG A 429 -10.09 16.59 6.76
N GLY A 430 -10.60 16.06 5.65
CA GLY A 430 -10.50 14.67 5.27
C GLY A 430 -11.13 13.68 6.25
N PRO A 431 -11.53 12.49 5.78
CA PRO A 431 -12.19 11.49 6.62
C PRO A 431 -11.23 10.76 7.57
N VAL A 432 -9.94 10.67 7.25
CA VAL A 432 -8.91 10.00 8.04
C VAL A 432 -7.85 11.00 8.47
N ARG A 433 -7.50 10.99 9.75
CA ARG A 433 -6.43 11.84 10.31
C ARG A 433 -5.53 11.03 11.19
N VAL A 434 -4.33 10.80 10.72
CA VAL A 434 -3.26 10.14 11.48
C VAL A 434 -2.75 11.08 12.56
N VAL A 435 -2.48 10.53 13.72
CA VAL A 435 -1.87 11.23 14.85
C VAL A 435 -0.37 11.04 14.75
N ASP A 436 0.35 12.14 14.65
CA ASP A 436 1.79 12.16 14.55
C ASP A 436 2.44 11.79 15.89
N ALA A 437 3.33 10.79 15.88
CA ALA A 437 4.12 10.39 17.04
C ALA A 437 5.32 11.31 17.29
N HIS A 438 5.82 12.00 16.27
CA HIS A 438 7.02 12.83 16.32
C HIS A 438 6.76 14.24 15.77
N PRO A 439 5.81 15.00 16.35
CA PRO A 439 5.43 16.30 15.84
C PRO A 439 6.64 17.26 15.86
N GLY A 440 6.88 17.88 14.71
CA GLY A 440 8.00 18.81 14.53
C GLY A 440 9.27 18.17 13.98
N SER A 441 9.16 17.01 13.36
CA SER A 441 10.25 16.41 12.60
C SER A 441 10.86 17.39 11.59
N PRO A 442 12.19 17.41 11.42
CA PRO A 442 12.85 18.37 10.57
C PRO A 442 12.45 18.18 9.11
N GLU A 443 12.16 19.28 8.45
CA GLU A 443 11.88 19.32 7.01
C GLU A 443 13.05 18.74 6.21
N PRO A 444 12.80 17.81 5.26
CA PRO A 444 13.84 17.34 4.37
C PRO A 444 14.43 18.50 3.57
N PRO A 445 15.75 18.48 3.27
CA PRO A 445 16.45 19.61 2.64
C PRO A 445 15.91 20.02 1.27
N LYS A 446 15.17 19.14 0.61
CA LYS A 446 14.48 19.42 -0.67
C LYS A 446 13.17 18.66 -0.70
N PRO A 447 12.09 19.19 -0.13
CA PRO A 447 10.78 18.56 -0.29
C PRO A 447 10.42 18.55 -1.77
N ARG A 448 10.17 17.37 -2.34
CA ARG A 448 9.78 17.22 -3.74
C ARG A 448 8.43 17.86 -4.02
N PHE A 449 7.56 17.84 -3.02
CA PHE A 449 6.27 18.50 -3.05
C PHE A 449 6.27 19.67 -2.06
N PRO A 450 5.76 20.84 -2.44
CA PRO A 450 5.65 21.99 -1.54
C PRO A 450 4.67 21.77 -0.38
N CYS A 451 4.01 20.63 -0.33
CA CYS A 451 3.05 20.23 0.68
C CYS A 451 3.75 19.53 1.84
N ARG A 452 3.45 19.92 3.08
CA ARG A 452 4.02 19.36 4.32
C ARG A 452 3.55 17.93 4.63
N ARG A 453 3.39 17.07 3.62
CA ARG A 453 2.91 15.69 3.81
C ARG A 453 3.92 14.78 4.48
N TRP A 454 5.18 15.11 4.39
CA TRP A 454 6.30 14.43 5.04
C TRP A 454 6.24 14.51 6.59
N GLU A 455 5.52 15.47 7.18
CA GLU A 455 5.37 15.57 8.64
C GLU A 455 4.76 14.31 9.27
N LEU A 456 4.02 13.49 8.52
CA LEU A 456 3.45 12.23 9.00
C LEU A 456 4.31 11.01 8.68
N ASP A 457 5.50 11.18 8.10
CA ASP A 457 6.32 10.04 7.69
C ASP A 457 6.78 9.18 8.87
N ASP A 458 6.98 9.78 10.02
CA ASP A 458 7.37 9.16 11.29
C ASP A 458 6.24 9.16 12.33
N ALA A 459 5.00 9.09 11.89
CA ALA A 459 3.84 9.18 12.78
C ALA A 459 3.52 7.89 13.55
N ALA A 460 4.27 6.79 13.37
CA ALA A 460 4.01 5.55 14.10
C ALA A 460 4.58 5.59 15.52
N PHE A 461 3.85 4.99 16.46
CA PHE A 461 4.25 4.80 17.86
C PHE A 461 4.92 3.44 18.02
N ASN A 462 6.11 3.40 18.64
CA ASN A 462 6.88 2.18 18.79
C ASN A 462 7.68 2.17 20.10
N LEU A 463 8.36 1.05 20.37
CA LEU A 463 9.31 0.86 21.44
C LEU A 463 10.74 0.94 20.90
N GLY A 464 11.63 1.59 21.62
CA GLY A 464 13.05 1.65 21.25
C GLY A 464 13.67 3.02 21.52
N PRO A 465 14.98 3.15 21.27
CA PRO A 465 15.67 4.43 21.38
C PRO A 465 15.15 5.44 20.38
N GLY A 466 14.70 6.59 20.84
CA GLY A 466 14.15 7.65 19.99
C GLY A 466 12.68 7.45 19.58
N GLU A 467 12.08 6.31 19.90
CA GLU A 467 10.67 6.01 19.63
C GLU A 467 9.74 6.62 20.68
N ASN A 468 8.49 6.82 20.27
CA ASN A 468 7.44 7.32 21.14
C ASN A 468 6.42 6.20 21.41
N PRO A 469 6.42 5.56 22.60
CA PRO A 469 5.49 4.46 22.86
C PRO A 469 4.10 4.93 23.29
N LYS A 470 3.90 6.22 23.56
CA LYS A 470 2.65 6.76 24.14
C LYS A 470 2.13 7.94 23.34
N GLY A 471 0.82 8.06 23.32
CA GLY A 471 0.19 9.20 22.69
C GLY A 471 -1.18 9.54 23.27
N ARG A 472 -1.70 10.67 22.80
CA ARG A 472 -3.03 11.14 23.17
C ARG A 472 -3.67 11.91 22.01
N SER A 473 -4.93 11.63 21.73
CA SER A 473 -5.75 12.42 20.82
C SER A 473 -7.13 12.68 21.42
N GLY A 474 -7.34 13.90 21.85
CA GLY A 474 -8.58 14.27 22.54
C GLY A 474 -8.82 13.42 23.80
N PRO A 475 -9.91 12.64 23.87
CA PRO A 475 -10.19 11.77 25.02
C PRO A 475 -9.42 10.46 25.03
N LEU A 476 -8.87 10.02 23.88
CA LEU A 476 -8.12 8.78 23.77
C LEU A 476 -6.68 8.96 24.19
N SER A 477 -6.17 8.07 25.03
CA SER A 477 -4.76 7.86 25.28
C SER A 477 -4.38 6.40 24.99
N TRP A 478 -3.14 6.16 24.59
CA TRP A 478 -2.63 4.82 24.30
C TRP A 478 -1.17 4.68 24.74
N GLU A 479 -0.77 3.44 24.90
CA GLU A 479 0.60 3.04 25.21
C GLU A 479 0.92 1.71 24.52
N VAL A 480 2.03 1.67 23.78
CA VAL A 480 2.64 0.43 23.28
C VAL A 480 3.41 -0.18 24.44
N LEU A 481 3.05 -1.39 24.85
CA LEU A 481 3.60 -2.08 26.01
C LEU A 481 4.70 -3.06 25.63
N GLU A 482 4.53 -3.72 24.48
CA GLU A 482 5.37 -4.83 24.06
C GLU A 482 5.30 -5.02 22.56
N THR A 483 6.39 -5.45 21.94
CA THR A 483 6.44 -5.92 20.56
C THR A 483 7.05 -7.31 20.58
N ASP A 484 6.37 -8.28 19.97
CA ASP A 484 6.92 -9.63 19.88
C ASP A 484 7.66 -9.88 18.56
N ALA A 485 8.32 -11.02 18.49
CA ALA A 485 9.09 -11.42 17.31
C ALA A 485 8.22 -11.68 16.06
N SER A 486 6.91 -11.86 16.20
CA SER A 486 5.96 -11.95 15.09
C SER A 486 5.47 -10.58 14.60
N GLY A 487 6.04 -9.49 15.11
CA GLY A 487 5.71 -8.12 14.75
C GLY A 487 4.41 -7.60 15.35
N ARG A 488 3.71 -8.40 16.17
CA ARG A 488 2.51 -7.93 16.88
C ARG A 488 2.89 -6.92 17.96
N MET A 489 2.00 -5.99 18.23
CA MET A 489 2.16 -5.04 19.32
C MET A 489 1.08 -5.23 20.38
N ARG A 490 1.48 -5.29 21.66
CA ARG A 490 0.55 -5.22 22.78
C ARG A 490 0.32 -3.77 23.13
N VAL A 491 -0.93 -3.36 23.08
CA VAL A 491 -1.32 -1.96 23.20
C VAL A 491 -2.36 -1.83 24.31
N ARG A 492 -2.20 -0.81 25.15
CA ARG A 492 -3.23 -0.36 26.10
C ARG A 492 -3.84 0.93 25.58
N VAL A 493 -5.17 1.02 25.65
CA VAL A 493 -5.90 2.23 25.32
C VAL A 493 -6.88 2.60 26.42
N ASP A 494 -7.02 3.90 26.69
CA ASP A 494 -7.95 4.45 27.65
C ASP A 494 -8.70 5.64 27.07
N LEU A 495 -10.02 5.61 27.21
CA LEU A 495 -10.93 6.65 26.76
C LEU A 495 -11.46 7.44 27.97
N ALA A 496 -11.01 8.67 28.14
CA ALA A 496 -11.43 9.53 29.24
C ALA A 496 -12.97 9.76 29.21
N SER A 497 -13.56 9.85 30.38
CA SER A 497 -14.97 10.27 30.49
C SER A 497 -15.16 11.64 29.81
N PRO A 498 -16.24 11.83 29.06
CA PRO A 498 -16.63 13.19 28.72
C PRO A 498 -16.73 13.96 30.06
N LEU A 499 -15.94 15.01 30.17
CA LEU A 499 -16.06 15.90 31.33
C LEU A 499 -17.53 16.26 31.49
N ALA A 500 -18.13 15.91 32.62
CA ALA A 500 -19.47 16.41 32.95
C ALA A 500 -19.45 17.92 32.67
N LYS A 501 -20.36 18.39 31.80
CA LYS A 501 -20.51 19.83 31.56
C LYS A 501 -20.55 20.47 32.94
N LYS A 502 -19.58 21.31 33.29
CA LYS A 502 -19.67 22.16 34.48
C LYS A 502 -21.02 22.86 34.38
N SER A 503 -21.91 22.54 35.28
CA SER A 503 -23.16 23.27 35.40
C SER A 503 -22.80 24.75 35.39
N PRO A 504 -23.42 25.56 34.52
CA PRO A 504 -23.19 26.99 34.56
C PRO A 504 -23.51 27.43 36.00
N GLY A 505 -22.49 27.96 36.67
CA GLY A 505 -22.55 28.33 38.08
C GLY A 505 -23.82 29.04 38.41
N GLY A 506 -24.50 28.52 39.43
CA GLY A 506 -25.69 29.18 40.00
C GLY A 506 -25.37 30.64 40.22
N ARG A 507 -26.19 31.52 39.67
CA ARG A 507 -26.17 32.95 39.99
C ARG A 507 -26.32 33.08 41.50
N PRO A 508 -25.45 33.83 42.21
CA PRO A 508 -25.75 34.14 43.59
C PRO A 508 -27.08 34.85 43.65
N ALA A 509 -27.98 34.31 44.45
CA ALA A 509 -29.22 34.96 44.80
C ALA A 509 -28.88 36.32 45.46
N LYS A 510 -29.43 37.37 44.94
CA LYS A 510 -29.44 38.69 45.57
C LYS A 510 -30.50 38.74 46.68
#